data_1649c14af63c26116f97858d81b50cd1
#
_entry.id   1649c14af63c26116f97858d81b50cd1
#
_cell.length_a   1.000
_cell.length_b   1.000
_cell.length_c   1.000
_cell.angle_alpha   90.00
_cell.angle_beta   90.00
_cell.angle_gamma   90.00
#
_symmetry.space_group_name_H-M   'P 1'
#
loop_
_entity.id
_entity.type
_entity.pdbx_description
1 polymer ?
#
loop_
_entity_poly.entity_id
_entity_poly.type
_entity_poly.pdbx_seq_one_letter_code
_entity_poly.pdbx_strand_id
1 'polypeptide(L)'
;MKNILLTLALLLITVMSQAQTIHWLTFIDTKDEKVGEVDVLGRKVLYGRYINLVNAALASKGYTAKIYDYYDTRLSPENCKAAVQNLRCQPNDIIMFYYIGHGGRALNDNSTVYPQMCMGQSYDDKMIPLTWVYNQLKTKGARLNVVIGMCCNSETRGMTSKMAPSFGPNEGNTYMANEEAARIQELCLNYKGNILVTSASPRQTSGCCESELGVFDTYTNVLVHVFDDLMKGRLQPNWDALLATTKATVNEVMRSKQTPIYEIHVDKANAPQQTSSQEAPKPSKAEEPTQTRQENTKEEKAKDNSTEQMLNELAGIYDFLANSTNSEEKRIDLEQALTNSYGKLISQVKVLSQDNDFVVDKESFEDFNGTIATSRRIRKVIPLGFGKGINGKAALYVQEIYKK
;
A
#
# COMPACT_ATOMS: atom_id res chain seq x y z
N MET A 1 57.89 1.56 -1.57
CA MET A 1 56.82 0.59 -1.85
C MET A 1 55.82 0.43 -0.69
N LYS A 2 56.25 0.25 0.58
CA LYS A 2 55.31 0.13 1.72
C LYS A 2 54.34 1.30 1.87
N ASN A 3 54.80 2.55 1.65
CA ASN A 3 53.95 3.73 1.78
C ASN A 3 52.94 3.86 0.62
N ILE A 4 53.26 3.39 -0.57
CA ILE A 4 52.33 3.38 -1.73
C ILE A 4 51.23 2.35 -1.53
N LEU A 5 51.56 1.18 -0.97
CA LEU A 5 50.57 0.15 -0.62
C LEU A 5 49.62 0.62 0.49
N LEU A 6 50.14 1.36 1.48
CA LEU A 6 49.31 1.93 2.56
C LEU A 6 48.37 3.02 2.04
N THR A 7 48.85 3.87 1.13
CA THR A 7 48.05 4.91 0.49
C THR A 7 46.97 4.32 -0.43
N LEU A 8 47.30 3.25 -1.17
CA LEU A 8 46.33 2.52 -2.00
C LEU A 8 45.28 1.80 -1.14
N ALA A 9 45.70 1.19 -0.01
CA ALA A 9 44.79 0.56 0.93
C ALA A 9 43.88 1.57 1.62
N LEU A 10 44.41 2.77 1.98
CA LEU A 10 43.54 3.87 2.48
C LEU A 10 42.59 4.43 1.41
N LEU A 11 43.02 4.54 0.14
CA LEU A 11 42.16 4.93 -0.95
C LEU A 11 41.07 3.86 -1.23
N LEU A 12 41.36 2.59 -1.11
CA LEU A 12 40.41 1.48 -1.23
C LEU A 12 39.42 1.43 -0.06
N ILE A 13 39.81 1.83 1.13
CA ILE A 13 38.92 1.90 2.31
C ILE A 13 37.98 3.12 2.23
N THR A 14 38.35 4.18 1.52
CA THR A 14 37.46 5.33 1.31
C THR A 14 36.41 5.12 0.21
N VAL A 15 36.47 4.05 -0.55
CA VAL A 15 35.31 3.50 -1.27
C VAL A 15 34.42 2.75 -0.27
N MET A 16 34.28 3.28 0.94
CA MET A 16 33.23 2.83 1.86
C MET A 16 31.90 3.03 1.18
N SER A 17 31.20 1.96 0.97
CA SER A 17 29.81 1.89 0.54
C SER A 17 29.04 3.00 1.25
N GLN A 18 28.85 4.14 0.58
CA GLN A 18 27.96 5.16 1.12
C GLN A 18 26.60 4.48 1.23
N ALA A 19 26.08 4.46 2.45
CA ALA A 19 24.78 3.87 2.71
C ALA A 19 23.75 4.49 1.76
N GLN A 20 23.12 3.65 0.96
CA GLN A 20 22.11 4.08 0.00
C GLN A 20 20.87 4.53 0.75
N THR A 21 20.20 5.55 0.24
CA THR A 21 19.07 6.16 0.95
C THR A 21 17.81 6.09 0.09
N ILE A 22 16.69 5.75 0.73
CA ILE A 22 15.36 6.04 0.19
C ILE A 22 14.89 7.34 0.82
N HIS A 23 14.67 8.35 -0.01
CA HIS A 23 14.13 9.64 0.40
C HIS A 23 12.62 9.66 0.16
N TRP A 24 11.83 9.62 1.22
CA TRP A 24 10.39 9.81 1.17
C TRP A 24 10.05 11.27 1.42
N LEU A 25 9.47 11.94 0.45
CA LEU A 25 8.94 13.30 0.58
C LEU A 25 7.43 13.19 0.55
N THR A 26 6.80 13.25 1.70
CA THR A 26 5.34 13.13 1.82
C THR A 26 4.72 14.47 2.19
N PHE A 27 3.74 14.90 1.41
CA PHE A 27 2.99 16.14 1.60
C PHE A 27 1.50 15.81 1.64
N ILE A 28 0.88 15.89 2.82
CA ILE A 28 -0.47 15.38 3.04
C ILE A 28 -1.32 16.42 3.77
N ASP A 29 -2.47 16.76 3.20
CA ASP A 29 -3.38 17.77 3.74
C ASP A 29 -4.30 17.17 4.81
N THR A 30 -3.81 17.08 6.03
CA THR A 30 -4.52 16.49 7.16
C THR A 30 -5.39 17.47 7.95
N LYS A 31 -5.37 18.76 7.59
CA LYS A 31 -6.10 19.82 8.32
C LYS A 31 -7.25 20.45 7.55
N ASP A 32 -7.42 20.09 6.30
CA ASP A 32 -8.53 20.63 5.53
C ASP A 32 -9.87 20.16 6.14
N GLU A 33 -10.82 21.10 6.26
CA GLU A 33 -12.13 20.82 6.87
C GLU A 33 -12.97 19.79 6.08
N LYS A 34 -12.67 19.61 4.79
CA LYS A 34 -13.45 18.75 3.88
C LYS A 34 -12.80 17.38 3.64
N VAL A 35 -11.48 17.35 3.54
CA VAL A 35 -10.74 16.14 3.16
C VAL A 35 -9.76 15.68 4.24
N GLY A 36 -9.47 16.48 5.25
CA GLY A 36 -8.43 16.19 6.22
C GLY A 36 -8.57 14.84 6.94
N GLU A 37 -9.79 14.46 7.33
CA GLU A 37 -10.02 13.14 7.96
C GLU A 37 -9.75 11.99 6.99
N VAL A 38 -10.16 12.16 5.74
CA VAL A 38 -9.92 11.20 4.64
C VAL A 38 -8.41 11.08 4.39
N ASP A 39 -7.71 12.20 4.34
CA ASP A 39 -6.28 12.26 4.06
C ASP A 39 -5.44 11.73 5.25
N VAL A 40 -5.91 11.88 6.50
CA VAL A 40 -5.31 11.22 7.68
C VAL A 40 -5.34 9.70 7.52
N LEU A 41 -6.47 9.13 7.07
CA LEU A 41 -6.57 7.70 6.85
C LEU A 41 -5.72 7.26 5.66
N GLY A 42 -5.77 8.01 4.54
CA GLY A 42 -4.90 7.77 3.38
C GLY A 42 -3.41 7.77 3.76
N ARG A 43 -2.99 8.70 4.62
CA ARG A 43 -1.63 8.72 5.17
C ARG A 43 -1.30 7.45 5.97
N LYS A 44 -2.17 7.02 6.88
CA LYS A 44 -1.96 5.79 7.67
C LYS A 44 -1.81 4.57 6.77
N VAL A 45 -2.67 4.43 5.78
CA VAL A 45 -2.63 3.32 4.81
C VAL A 45 -1.35 3.37 3.97
N LEU A 46 -0.98 4.54 3.45
CA LEU A 46 0.26 4.72 2.69
C LEU A 46 1.49 4.31 3.51
N TYR A 47 1.58 4.76 4.76
CA TYR A 47 2.70 4.42 5.64
C TYR A 47 2.70 2.94 6.00
N GLY A 48 1.58 2.40 6.44
CA GLY A 48 1.50 1.01 6.91
C GLY A 48 1.67 -0.02 5.81
N ARG A 49 1.11 0.23 4.62
CA ARG A 49 1.03 -0.77 3.55
C ARG A 49 1.95 -0.54 2.35
N TYR A 50 2.62 0.62 2.29
CA TYR A 50 3.53 0.90 1.18
C TYR A 50 4.90 1.34 1.69
N ILE A 51 5.01 2.45 2.40
CA ILE A 51 6.29 3.01 2.85
C ILE A 51 7.07 2.02 3.73
N ASN A 52 6.42 1.49 4.77
CA ASN A 52 7.08 0.57 5.71
C ASN A 52 7.50 -0.74 5.04
N LEU A 53 6.70 -1.27 4.12
CA LEU A 53 7.03 -2.50 3.39
C LEU A 53 8.21 -2.30 2.44
N VAL A 54 8.24 -1.19 1.69
CA VAL A 54 9.36 -0.84 0.82
C VAL A 54 10.64 -0.65 1.65
N ASN A 55 10.56 0.07 2.78
CA ASN A 55 11.71 0.28 3.67
C ASN A 55 12.23 -1.03 4.24
N ALA A 56 11.35 -1.91 4.71
CA ALA A 56 11.74 -3.22 5.25
C ALA A 56 12.40 -4.11 4.20
N ALA A 57 11.84 -4.14 2.97
CA ALA A 57 12.41 -4.92 1.87
C ALA A 57 13.80 -4.44 1.47
N LEU A 58 14.00 -3.12 1.40
CA LEU A 58 15.25 -2.53 0.94
C LEU A 58 16.33 -2.43 2.02
N ALA A 59 15.95 -2.49 3.30
CA ALA A 59 16.91 -2.52 4.41
C ALA A 59 17.91 -3.70 4.30
N SER A 60 17.44 -4.87 3.86
CA SER A 60 18.30 -6.04 3.62
C SER A 60 19.30 -5.85 2.46
N LYS A 61 19.12 -4.82 1.63
CA LYS A 61 20.04 -4.41 0.55
C LYS A 61 20.90 -3.20 0.93
N GLY A 62 20.94 -2.84 2.21
CA GLY A 62 21.77 -1.76 2.74
C GLY A 62 21.17 -0.36 2.55
N TYR A 63 19.90 -0.25 2.20
CA TYR A 63 19.23 1.04 2.15
C TYR A 63 18.76 1.50 3.53
N THR A 64 18.88 2.80 3.79
CA THR A 64 18.29 3.47 4.94
C THR A 64 17.20 4.41 4.48
N ALA A 65 16.08 4.46 5.21
CA ALA A 65 14.99 5.38 4.90
C ALA A 65 15.20 6.74 5.56
N LYS A 66 14.99 7.82 4.80
CA LYS A 66 14.84 9.20 5.29
C LYS A 66 13.46 9.70 4.91
N ILE A 67 12.65 9.99 5.92
CA ILE A 67 11.27 10.44 5.74
C ILE A 67 11.18 11.92 6.03
N TYR A 68 10.79 12.71 5.03
CA TYR A 68 10.51 14.14 5.09
C TYR A 68 9.00 14.30 5.01
N ASP A 69 8.33 14.31 6.17
CA ASP A 69 6.89 14.23 6.30
C ASP A 69 6.30 15.59 6.65
N TYR A 70 5.52 16.16 5.71
CA TYR A 70 4.91 17.47 5.82
C TYR A 70 3.38 17.33 5.82
N TYR A 71 2.80 17.56 6.97
CA TYR A 71 1.35 17.53 7.18
C TYR A 71 0.97 18.63 8.16
N ASP A 72 -0.29 18.87 8.39
CA ASP A 72 -0.81 19.94 9.23
C ASP A 72 -0.23 21.31 8.84
N THR A 73 0.24 22.07 9.84
CA THR A 73 0.85 23.40 9.66
C THR A 73 2.16 23.38 8.88
N ARG A 74 2.76 22.19 8.68
CA ARG A 74 3.98 22.06 7.90
C ARG A 74 3.72 21.90 6.39
N LEU A 75 2.47 21.64 6.00
CA LEU A 75 2.10 21.64 4.58
C LEU A 75 2.08 23.07 4.06
N SER A 76 3.07 23.45 3.29
CA SER A 76 3.15 24.77 2.64
C SER A 76 3.97 24.74 1.36
N PRO A 77 3.75 25.69 0.43
CA PRO A 77 4.56 25.82 -0.78
C PRO A 77 6.06 26.04 -0.49
N GLU A 78 6.36 26.80 0.55
CA GLU A 78 7.73 27.11 0.96
C GLU A 78 8.45 25.83 1.42
N ASN A 79 7.79 25.03 2.28
CA ASN A 79 8.33 23.78 2.75
C ASN A 79 8.48 22.76 1.60
N CYS A 80 7.53 22.69 0.67
CA CYS A 80 7.64 21.83 -0.49
C CYS A 80 8.82 22.24 -1.39
N LYS A 81 8.93 23.52 -1.71
CA LYS A 81 10.04 24.05 -2.50
C LYS A 81 11.38 23.80 -1.81
N ALA A 82 11.47 24.11 -0.52
CA ALA A 82 12.70 23.91 0.26
C ALA A 82 13.10 22.43 0.33
N ALA A 83 12.17 21.53 0.61
CA ALA A 83 12.44 20.11 0.68
C ALA A 83 12.94 19.56 -0.65
N VAL A 84 12.29 19.94 -1.75
CA VAL A 84 12.66 19.48 -3.10
C VAL A 84 13.99 20.10 -3.55
N GLN A 85 14.18 21.40 -3.36
CA GLN A 85 15.39 22.10 -3.81
C GLN A 85 16.64 21.72 -3.01
N ASN A 86 16.51 21.58 -1.69
CA ASN A 86 17.65 21.29 -0.79
C ASN A 86 17.95 19.80 -0.67
N LEU A 87 17.12 18.90 -1.27
CA LEU A 87 17.37 17.48 -1.25
C LEU A 87 18.76 17.16 -1.84
N ARG A 88 19.56 16.41 -1.10
CA ARG A 88 20.86 15.89 -1.51
C ARG A 88 20.73 14.38 -1.72
N CYS A 89 21.13 13.91 -2.87
CA CYS A 89 21.05 12.50 -3.24
C CYS A 89 22.38 12.00 -3.78
N GLN A 90 22.60 10.70 -3.63
CA GLN A 90 23.66 9.95 -4.29
C GLN A 90 23.11 9.22 -5.52
N PRO A 91 23.95 8.81 -6.49
CA PRO A 91 23.50 8.16 -7.72
C PRO A 91 22.74 6.85 -7.54
N ASN A 92 22.88 6.19 -6.39
CA ASN A 92 22.16 4.96 -6.08
C ASN A 92 20.95 5.17 -5.14
N ASP A 93 20.68 6.40 -4.74
CA ASP A 93 19.52 6.71 -3.91
C ASP A 93 18.22 6.57 -4.69
N ILE A 94 17.13 6.42 -3.96
CA ILE A 94 15.77 6.38 -4.48
C ILE A 94 15.01 7.56 -3.89
N ILE A 95 14.27 8.29 -4.72
CA ILE A 95 13.38 9.37 -4.29
C ILE A 95 11.94 8.93 -4.55
N MET A 96 11.11 9.00 -3.51
CA MET A 96 9.68 8.76 -3.56
C MET A 96 8.97 10.01 -3.06
N PHE A 97 8.33 10.75 -3.96
CA PHE A 97 7.50 11.90 -3.62
C PHE A 97 6.03 11.49 -3.66
N TYR A 98 5.29 11.83 -2.63
CA TYR A 98 3.87 11.51 -2.53
C TYR A 98 3.11 12.72 -1.99
N TYR A 99 2.07 13.13 -2.71
CA TYR A 99 1.16 14.18 -2.31
C TYR A 99 -0.25 13.64 -2.19
N ILE A 100 -0.95 13.94 -1.10
CA ILE A 100 -2.39 13.69 -0.91
C ILE A 100 -3.05 14.99 -0.47
N GLY A 101 -4.09 15.43 -1.16
CA GLY A 101 -4.80 16.63 -0.82
C GLY A 101 -5.56 17.25 -2.00
N HIS A 102 -5.91 18.50 -1.84
CA HIS A 102 -6.55 19.27 -2.89
C HIS A 102 -5.62 19.55 -4.07
N GLY A 103 -6.19 19.62 -5.25
CA GLY A 103 -5.48 20.05 -6.45
C GLY A 103 -6.44 20.47 -7.56
N GLY A 104 -5.90 20.92 -8.65
CA GLY A 104 -6.68 21.36 -9.80
C GLY A 104 -5.80 21.91 -10.92
N ARG A 105 -6.43 22.61 -11.83
CA ARG A 105 -5.80 23.34 -12.93
C ARG A 105 -6.48 24.67 -13.17
N ALA A 106 -5.76 25.60 -13.78
CA ALA A 106 -6.36 26.84 -14.24
C ALA A 106 -7.39 26.55 -15.33
N LEU A 107 -8.39 27.43 -15.42
CA LEU A 107 -9.40 27.35 -16.49
C LEU A 107 -8.74 27.40 -17.86
N ASN A 108 -9.11 26.44 -18.72
CA ASN A 108 -8.56 26.29 -20.08
C ASN A 108 -7.05 26.04 -20.14
N ASP A 109 -6.40 25.66 -19.04
CA ASP A 109 -4.99 25.26 -19.07
C ASP A 109 -4.83 23.87 -19.70
N ASN A 110 -4.26 23.86 -20.91
CA ASN A 110 -3.92 22.65 -21.66
C ASN A 110 -2.40 22.49 -21.81
N SER A 111 -1.59 23.24 -21.08
CA SER A 111 -0.14 23.19 -21.15
C SER A 111 0.45 21.87 -20.67
N THR A 112 -0.26 21.17 -19.79
CA THR A 112 0.13 19.88 -19.25
C THR A 112 -1.09 19.04 -18.92
N VAL A 113 -0.94 17.71 -18.89
CA VAL A 113 -1.97 16.78 -18.40
C VAL A 113 -1.93 16.61 -16.88
N TYR A 114 -0.92 17.15 -16.21
CA TYR A 114 -0.71 17.02 -14.78
C TYR A 114 -1.30 18.20 -14.00
N PRO A 115 -1.79 17.97 -12.77
CA PRO A 115 -2.41 19.00 -11.95
C PRO A 115 -1.40 19.91 -11.27
N GLN A 116 -1.91 20.95 -10.65
CA GLN A 116 -1.26 21.70 -9.59
C GLN A 116 -1.76 21.19 -8.23
N MET A 117 -0.84 20.97 -7.30
CA MET A 117 -1.10 20.56 -5.92
C MET A 117 -1.37 21.80 -5.06
N CYS A 118 -2.42 21.77 -4.23
CA CYS A 118 -2.72 22.86 -3.29
C CYS A 118 -2.00 22.60 -1.96
N MET A 119 -1.00 23.40 -1.66
CA MET A 119 -0.18 23.26 -0.44
C MET A 119 -0.69 24.12 0.74
N GLY A 120 -2.00 24.25 0.90
CA GLY A 120 -2.59 25.00 1.99
C GLY A 120 -4.10 25.20 1.85
N GLN A 121 -4.73 25.83 2.83
CA GLN A 121 -6.18 26.01 2.92
C GLN A 121 -6.82 26.92 1.84
N SER A 122 -6.02 27.62 1.05
CA SER A 122 -6.48 28.53 0.00
C SER A 122 -5.88 28.18 -1.34
N TYR A 123 -6.72 28.10 -2.37
CA TYR A 123 -6.32 27.71 -3.73
C TYR A 123 -5.47 28.75 -4.47
N ASP A 124 -5.53 30.03 -4.09
CA ASP A 124 -5.10 31.10 -4.99
C ASP A 124 -3.58 31.35 -5.02
N ASP A 125 -2.87 31.18 -3.90
CA ASP A 125 -1.44 31.51 -3.82
C ASP A 125 -0.53 30.32 -3.45
N LYS A 126 -1.11 29.11 -3.33
CA LYS A 126 -0.43 27.96 -2.73
C LYS A 126 -0.33 26.74 -3.64
N MET A 127 -0.48 27.00 -4.94
CA MET A 127 -0.42 25.92 -5.93
C MET A 127 1.01 25.66 -6.38
N ILE A 128 1.40 24.41 -6.40
CA ILE A 128 2.67 23.94 -6.97
C ILE A 128 2.38 22.94 -8.09
N PRO A 129 2.86 23.17 -9.31
CA PRO A 129 2.72 22.20 -10.38
C PRO A 129 3.42 20.89 -10.04
N LEU A 130 2.73 19.76 -10.20
CA LEU A 130 3.31 18.42 -10.01
C LEU A 130 4.52 18.22 -10.93
N THR A 131 4.44 18.73 -12.14
CA THR A 131 5.54 18.73 -13.12
C THR A 131 6.77 19.51 -12.68
N TRP A 132 6.60 20.59 -11.88
CA TRP A 132 7.72 21.32 -11.30
C TRP A 132 8.49 20.43 -10.34
N VAL A 133 7.79 19.73 -9.41
CA VAL A 133 8.41 18.77 -8.50
C VAL A 133 9.17 17.70 -9.26
N TYR A 134 8.53 17.08 -10.24
CA TYR A 134 9.14 16.05 -11.08
C TYR A 134 10.42 16.53 -11.73
N ASN A 135 10.37 17.69 -12.38
CA ASN A 135 11.53 18.25 -13.07
C ASN A 135 12.68 18.60 -12.10
N GLN A 136 12.37 19.11 -10.91
CA GLN A 136 13.38 19.38 -9.88
C GLN A 136 14.02 18.08 -9.35
N LEU A 137 13.23 17.05 -9.04
CA LEU A 137 13.74 15.79 -8.52
C LEU A 137 14.55 15.02 -9.57
N LYS A 138 14.15 15.10 -10.84
CA LYS A 138 14.90 14.53 -11.96
C LYS A 138 16.34 15.04 -12.04
N THR A 139 16.60 16.30 -11.65
CA THR A 139 17.96 16.89 -11.67
C THR A 139 18.84 16.41 -10.52
N LYS A 140 18.29 15.69 -9.52
CA LYS A 140 19.07 15.24 -8.35
C LYS A 140 20.00 14.08 -8.63
N GLY A 141 19.81 13.39 -9.76
CA GLY A 141 20.68 12.30 -10.20
C GLY A 141 20.52 11.02 -9.37
N ALA A 142 19.44 10.86 -8.64
CA ALA A 142 19.11 9.61 -7.96
C ALA A 142 18.86 8.49 -8.97
N ARG A 143 19.04 7.24 -8.51
CA ARG A 143 18.79 6.05 -9.34
C ARG A 143 17.36 6.00 -9.87
N LEU A 144 16.40 6.21 -8.98
CA LEU A 144 14.98 6.14 -9.31
C LEU A 144 14.24 7.30 -8.65
N ASN A 145 13.45 8.01 -9.43
CA ASN A 145 12.56 9.05 -8.93
C ASN A 145 11.12 8.66 -9.25
N VAL A 146 10.27 8.57 -8.24
CA VAL A 146 8.84 8.32 -8.38
C VAL A 146 8.08 9.48 -7.76
N VAL A 147 7.28 10.18 -8.57
CA VAL A 147 6.50 11.34 -8.17
C VAL A 147 5.03 11.03 -8.37
N ILE A 148 4.26 10.99 -7.29
CA ILE A 148 2.83 10.66 -7.29
C ILE A 148 2.04 11.82 -6.70
N GLY A 149 1.11 12.35 -7.47
CA GLY A 149 0.17 13.39 -7.05
C GLY A 149 -1.24 12.85 -6.93
N MET A 150 -1.71 12.74 -5.71
CA MET A 150 -3.06 12.31 -5.35
C MET A 150 -3.94 13.53 -5.13
N CYS A 151 -4.49 14.07 -6.19
CA CYS A 151 -5.36 15.25 -6.10
C CYS A 151 -6.26 15.39 -7.33
N CYS A 152 -7.27 16.24 -7.21
CA CYS A 152 -8.11 16.62 -8.34
C CYS A 152 -7.30 17.29 -9.46
N ASN A 153 -7.75 17.07 -10.69
CA ASN A 153 -7.22 17.68 -11.91
C ASN A 153 -8.32 18.45 -12.66
N SER A 154 -9.32 18.92 -11.91
CA SER A 154 -10.48 19.66 -12.44
C SER A 154 -10.22 21.16 -12.48
N GLU A 155 -10.93 21.84 -13.36
CA GLU A 155 -10.95 23.31 -13.47
C GLU A 155 -11.90 23.95 -12.43
N THR A 156 -12.76 23.16 -11.79
CA THR A 156 -13.75 23.65 -10.82
C THR A 156 -13.16 23.64 -9.40
N ARG A 157 -13.22 24.80 -8.76
CA ARG A 157 -12.90 24.97 -7.35
C ARG A 157 -14.00 24.37 -6.48
N GLY A 158 -13.64 23.49 -5.58
CA GLY A 158 -14.52 23.12 -4.47
C GLY A 158 -15.57 22.05 -4.76
N MET A 159 -15.19 20.88 -5.25
CA MET A 159 -16.07 19.73 -5.17
C MET A 159 -15.96 19.07 -3.79
N THR A 160 -17.09 18.96 -3.12
CA THR A 160 -17.21 18.29 -1.82
C THR A 160 -17.12 16.78 -2.00
N SER A 161 -16.10 16.15 -1.42
CA SER A 161 -16.19 14.73 -1.14
C SER A 161 -17.17 14.51 0.02
N LYS A 162 -18.04 13.54 -0.09
CA LYS A 162 -18.90 13.15 1.04
C LYS A 162 -18.03 12.46 2.08
N MET A 163 -18.06 12.96 3.29
CA MET A 163 -17.32 12.39 4.42
C MET A 163 -18.04 11.14 4.96
N ALA A 164 -17.24 10.16 5.33
CA ALA A 164 -17.69 9.02 6.14
C ALA A 164 -16.83 8.90 7.43
N PRO A 165 -17.35 8.26 8.49
CA PRO A 165 -16.70 8.24 9.79
C PRO A 165 -15.38 7.46 9.78
N SER A 166 -14.42 7.91 10.61
CA SER A 166 -13.08 7.34 10.74
C SER A 166 -13.08 6.01 11.49
N PHE A 167 -12.25 5.07 11.02
CA PHE A 167 -11.90 3.84 11.72
C PHE A 167 -10.44 3.87 12.19
N GLY A 168 -10.21 3.23 13.34
CA GLY A 168 -8.94 3.25 14.03
C GLY A 168 -7.78 2.56 13.29
N PRO A 169 -6.53 2.79 13.74
CA PRO A 169 -5.33 2.31 13.06
C PRO A 169 -5.10 0.83 13.30
N ASN A 170 -4.67 0.12 12.26
CA ASN A 170 -4.03 -1.16 12.43
C ASN A 170 -2.51 -1.00 12.29
N GLU A 171 -1.81 -0.92 13.40
CA GLU A 171 -0.36 -1.03 13.45
C GLU A 171 0.06 -2.50 13.42
N GLY A 172 -0.30 -3.19 12.34
CA GLY A 172 0.10 -4.57 12.16
C GLY A 172 1.60 -4.67 11.91
N ASN A 173 2.31 -5.33 12.81
CA ASN A 173 3.70 -5.73 12.61
C ASN A 173 3.74 -6.74 11.44
N THR A 174 3.96 -6.24 10.23
CA THR A 174 3.84 -7.04 9.01
C THR A 174 5.14 -7.83 8.83
N TYR A 175 5.13 -9.09 9.24
CA TYR A 175 6.18 -10.01 8.83
C TYR A 175 6.04 -10.24 7.32
N MET A 176 7.02 -9.77 6.58
CA MET A 176 7.10 -9.92 5.12
C MET A 176 7.92 -11.16 4.79
N ALA A 177 7.40 -12.02 3.92
CA ALA A 177 8.12 -13.18 3.44
C ALA A 177 9.31 -12.77 2.55
N ASN A 178 10.34 -13.62 2.47
CA ASN A 178 11.53 -13.32 1.66
C ASN A 178 11.19 -13.11 0.18
N GLU A 179 10.24 -13.88 -0.35
CA GLU A 179 9.77 -13.76 -1.74
C GLU A 179 9.04 -12.43 -1.99
N GLU A 180 8.25 -11.96 -1.02
CA GLU A 180 7.57 -10.67 -1.08
C GLU A 180 8.60 -9.52 -1.07
N ALA A 181 9.59 -9.61 -0.17
CA ALA A 181 10.71 -8.67 -0.13
C ALA A 181 11.49 -8.65 -1.45
N ALA A 182 11.75 -9.82 -2.03
CA ALA A 182 12.48 -9.93 -3.30
C ALA A 182 11.75 -9.20 -4.44
N ARG A 183 10.41 -9.31 -4.53
CA ARG A 183 9.62 -8.63 -5.56
C ARG A 183 9.62 -7.11 -5.40
N ILE A 184 9.58 -6.60 -4.16
CA ILE A 184 9.75 -5.17 -3.89
C ILE A 184 11.15 -4.71 -4.29
N GLN A 185 12.18 -5.51 -3.98
CA GLN A 185 13.56 -5.22 -4.39
C GLN A 185 13.69 -5.17 -5.91
N GLU A 186 13.08 -6.11 -6.64
CA GLU A 186 13.05 -6.10 -8.11
C GLU A 186 12.39 -4.81 -8.63
N LEU A 187 11.23 -4.44 -8.11
CA LEU A 187 10.53 -3.21 -8.50
C LEU A 187 11.40 -1.96 -8.30
N CYS A 188 12.12 -1.88 -7.19
CA CYS A 188 12.87 -0.67 -6.84
C CYS A 188 14.30 -0.66 -7.37
N LEU A 189 14.96 -1.82 -7.47
CA LEU A 189 16.40 -1.91 -7.75
C LEU A 189 16.74 -2.32 -9.18
N ASN A 190 15.80 -2.93 -9.92
CA ASN A 190 16.07 -3.31 -11.30
C ASN A 190 15.81 -2.18 -12.32
N TYR A 191 15.43 -0.99 -11.84
CA TYR A 191 15.11 0.14 -12.70
C TYR A 191 15.91 1.38 -12.33
N LYS A 192 16.19 2.20 -13.34
CA LYS A 192 16.78 3.53 -13.20
C LYS A 192 15.98 4.52 -14.03
N GLY A 193 15.70 5.68 -13.50
CA GLY A 193 15.02 6.72 -14.23
C GLY A 193 13.94 7.44 -13.44
N ASN A 194 12.87 7.83 -14.11
CA ASN A 194 11.90 8.75 -13.57
C ASN A 194 10.48 8.32 -13.90
N ILE A 195 9.59 8.42 -12.94
CA ILE A 195 8.17 8.09 -13.04
C ILE A 195 7.35 9.26 -12.53
N LEU A 196 6.34 9.66 -13.28
CA LEU A 196 5.40 10.72 -12.92
C LEU A 196 3.98 10.17 -13.00
N VAL A 197 3.21 10.36 -11.92
CA VAL A 197 1.85 9.82 -11.79
C VAL A 197 0.92 10.89 -11.24
N THR A 198 -0.29 10.98 -11.80
CA THR A 198 -1.41 11.69 -11.17
C THR A 198 -2.63 10.80 -11.10
N SER A 199 -3.39 10.94 -10.02
CA SER A 199 -4.58 10.11 -9.74
C SER A 199 -5.76 10.39 -10.67
N ALA A 200 -5.79 11.53 -11.37
CA ALA A 200 -6.91 11.93 -12.21
C ALA A 200 -6.45 12.57 -13.52
N SER A 201 -7.15 12.30 -14.60
CA SER A 201 -6.98 12.95 -15.90
C SER A 201 -7.45 14.41 -15.89
N PRO A 202 -7.04 15.26 -16.86
CA PRO A 202 -7.55 16.62 -17.00
C PRO A 202 -9.07 16.66 -16.95
N ARG A 203 -9.61 17.63 -16.21
CA ARG A 203 -11.04 17.86 -15.96
C ARG A 203 -11.73 16.79 -15.11
N GLN A 204 -10.98 15.86 -14.53
CA GLN A 204 -11.51 14.88 -13.59
C GLN A 204 -11.19 15.24 -12.14
N THR A 205 -12.03 14.79 -11.22
CA THR A 205 -11.76 14.84 -9.78
C THR A 205 -11.09 13.55 -9.33
N SER A 206 -10.23 13.64 -8.32
CA SER A 206 -9.80 12.47 -7.54
C SER A 206 -10.87 12.19 -6.50
N GLY A 207 -11.47 11.02 -6.56
CA GLY A 207 -12.55 10.62 -5.67
C GLY A 207 -12.05 9.80 -4.49
N CYS A 208 -12.96 9.63 -3.52
CA CYS A 208 -12.79 8.73 -2.41
C CYS A 208 -13.69 7.51 -2.60
N CYS A 209 -13.27 6.37 -2.11
CA CYS A 209 -14.10 5.16 -2.06
C CYS A 209 -14.20 4.67 -0.62
N GLU A 210 -15.31 4.02 -0.32
CA GLU A 210 -15.42 3.24 0.90
C GLU A 210 -14.50 2.03 0.78
N SER A 211 -13.75 1.79 1.84
CA SER A 211 -12.99 0.58 2.05
C SER A 211 -13.31 0.05 3.44
N GLU A 212 -12.88 -1.14 3.75
CA GLU A 212 -13.03 -1.69 5.09
C GLU A 212 -12.21 -0.96 6.14
N LEU A 213 -11.19 -0.22 5.72
CA LEU A 213 -10.40 0.67 6.58
C LEU A 213 -11.04 2.05 6.77
N GLY A 214 -12.19 2.30 6.12
CA GLY A 214 -12.86 3.59 6.10
C GLY A 214 -12.83 4.25 4.71
N VAL A 215 -13.25 5.51 4.64
CA VAL A 215 -13.23 6.28 3.40
C VAL A 215 -11.90 7.00 3.27
N PHE A 216 -11.18 6.73 2.20
CA PHE A 216 -10.00 7.49 1.82
C PHE A 216 -9.87 7.52 0.28
N ASP A 217 -8.84 8.20 -0.22
CA ASP A 217 -8.70 8.39 -1.64
C ASP A 217 -8.62 7.05 -2.40
N THR A 218 -9.36 6.98 -3.51
CA THR A 218 -9.48 5.76 -4.31
C THR A 218 -8.14 5.32 -4.89
N TYR A 219 -7.28 6.25 -5.29
CA TYR A 219 -6.02 5.89 -5.90
C TYR A 219 -5.07 5.22 -4.89
N THR A 220 -4.87 5.80 -3.70
CA THR A 220 -4.05 5.18 -2.66
C THR A 220 -4.59 3.81 -2.27
N ASN A 221 -5.91 3.69 -2.12
CA ASN A 221 -6.55 2.42 -1.82
C ASN A 221 -6.19 1.36 -2.86
N VAL A 222 -6.44 1.65 -4.13
CA VAL A 222 -6.14 0.73 -5.23
C VAL A 222 -4.64 0.46 -5.36
N LEU A 223 -3.79 1.49 -5.24
CA LEU A 223 -2.33 1.32 -5.33
C LEU A 223 -1.80 0.32 -4.30
N VAL A 224 -2.24 0.42 -3.03
CA VAL A 224 -1.76 -0.49 -1.99
C VAL A 224 -2.26 -1.91 -2.19
N HIS A 225 -3.45 -2.12 -2.77
CA HIS A 225 -3.95 -3.44 -3.14
C HIS A 225 -3.17 -4.05 -4.30
N VAL A 226 -2.95 -3.28 -5.37
CA VAL A 226 -2.16 -3.74 -6.52
C VAL A 226 -0.70 -3.99 -6.12
N PHE A 227 -0.17 -3.21 -5.17
CA PHE A 227 1.14 -3.45 -4.60
C PHE A 227 1.18 -4.76 -3.77
N ASP A 228 0.12 -5.07 -3.03
CA ASP A 228 -0.03 -6.36 -2.35
C ASP A 228 -0.08 -7.53 -3.34
N ASP A 229 -0.78 -7.38 -4.47
CA ASP A 229 -0.79 -8.36 -5.56
C ASP A 229 0.61 -8.59 -6.15
N LEU A 230 1.38 -7.52 -6.30
CA LEU A 230 2.78 -7.61 -6.72
C LEU A 230 3.62 -8.38 -5.69
N MET A 231 3.50 -8.05 -4.40
CA MET A 231 4.21 -8.75 -3.33
C MET A 231 3.87 -10.24 -3.30
N LYS A 232 2.61 -10.58 -3.45
CA LYS A 232 2.12 -11.98 -3.45
C LYS A 232 2.41 -12.73 -4.76
N GLY A 233 3.04 -12.08 -5.74
CA GLY A 233 3.41 -12.68 -7.03
C GLY A 233 2.24 -12.85 -8.01
N ARG A 234 1.10 -12.22 -7.74
CA ARG A 234 -0.03 -12.15 -8.68
C ARG A 234 0.21 -11.15 -9.81
N LEU A 235 1.13 -10.22 -9.59
CA LEU A 235 1.54 -9.22 -10.57
C LEU A 235 3.06 -9.26 -10.74
N GLN A 236 3.53 -9.01 -11.97
CA GLN A 236 4.98 -8.91 -12.25
C GLN A 236 5.59 -7.68 -11.57
N PRO A 237 6.80 -7.80 -10.96
CA PRO A 237 7.44 -6.69 -10.23
C PRO A 237 8.08 -5.68 -11.19
N ASN A 238 7.24 -4.98 -11.95
CA ASN A 238 7.66 -3.87 -12.80
C ASN A 238 6.66 -2.71 -12.71
N TRP A 239 7.16 -1.50 -12.96
CA TRP A 239 6.40 -0.27 -12.81
C TRP A 239 5.23 -0.15 -13.78
N ASP A 240 5.36 -0.66 -15.02
CA ASP A 240 4.28 -0.60 -15.99
C ASP A 240 3.10 -1.48 -15.55
N ALA A 241 3.37 -2.72 -15.13
CA ALA A 241 2.33 -3.61 -14.61
C ALA A 241 1.62 -3.01 -13.38
N LEU A 242 2.40 -2.48 -12.41
CA LEU A 242 1.85 -1.84 -11.21
C LEU A 242 0.93 -0.66 -11.56
N LEU A 243 1.40 0.25 -12.39
CA LEU A 243 0.67 1.48 -12.70
C LEU A 243 -0.47 1.25 -13.69
N ALA A 244 -0.30 0.34 -14.67
CA ALA A 244 -1.37 -0.02 -15.60
C ALA A 244 -2.54 -0.70 -14.88
N THR A 245 -2.25 -1.65 -13.98
CA THR A 245 -3.28 -2.32 -13.17
C THR A 245 -3.94 -1.34 -12.23
N THR A 246 -3.18 -0.49 -11.52
CA THR A 246 -3.74 0.57 -10.67
C THR A 246 -4.68 1.48 -11.46
N LYS A 247 -4.25 1.94 -12.65
CA LYS A 247 -5.08 2.77 -13.53
C LYS A 247 -6.36 2.08 -13.95
N ALA A 248 -6.29 0.83 -14.38
CA ALA A 248 -7.45 0.06 -14.84
C ALA A 248 -8.46 -0.10 -13.70
N THR A 249 -7.99 -0.51 -12.51
CA THR A 249 -8.84 -0.72 -11.35
C THR A 249 -9.46 0.59 -10.85
N VAL A 250 -8.70 1.70 -10.76
CA VAL A 250 -9.28 3.01 -10.39
C VAL A 250 -10.35 3.43 -11.39
N ASN A 251 -10.09 3.28 -12.69
CA ASN A 251 -11.05 3.64 -13.74
C ASN A 251 -12.34 2.82 -13.64
N GLU A 252 -12.23 1.54 -13.32
CA GLU A 252 -13.36 0.63 -13.11
C GLU A 252 -14.17 1.01 -11.86
N VAL A 253 -13.52 1.08 -10.70
CA VAL A 253 -14.15 1.44 -9.41
C VAL A 253 -14.87 2.78 -9.49
N MET A 254 -14.26 3.76 -10.13
CA MET A 254 -14.81 5.11 -10.31
C MET A 254 -15.71 5.24 -11.54
N ARG A 255 -16.01 4.14 -12.23
CA ARG A 255 -16.89 4.11 -13.43
C ARG A 255 -16.48 5.18 -14.45
N SER A 256 -15.20 5.22 -14.78
CA SER A 256 -14.57 6.17 -15.72
C SER A 256 -14.62 7.65 -15.31
N LYS A 257 -15.05 7.97 -14.08
CA LYS A 257 -15.05 9.35 -13.57
C LYS A 257 -13.68 9.81 -13.07
N GLN A 258 -12.78 8.85 -12.83
CA GLN A 258 -11.39 9.08 -12.46
C GLN A 258 -10.51 8.12 -13.23
N THR A 259 -9.55 8.65 -13.94
CA THR A 259 -8.59 7.87 -14.73
C THR A 259 -7.19 8.39 -14.46
N PRO A 260 -6.35 7.63 -13.75
CA PRO A 260 -4.96 8.00 -13.53
C PRO A 260 -4.17 8.15 -14.83
N ILE A 261 -3.21 9.06 -14.82
CA ILE A 261 -2.21 9.22 -15.89
C ILE A 261 -0.83 8.99 -15.30
N TYR A 262 0.02 8.33 -16.07
CA TYR A 262 1.41 8.15 -15.69
C TYR A 262 2.35 8.20 -16.90
N GLU A 263 3.58 8.58 -16.63
CA GLU A 263 4.73 8.51 -17.55
C GLU A 263 5.83 7.70 -16.88
N ILE A 264 6.40 6.74 -17.62
CA ILE A 264 7.49 5.89 -17.15
C ILE A 264 8.68 6.10 -18.09
N HIS A 265 9.74 6.68 -17.55
CA HIS A 265 11.02 6.88 -18.22
C HIS A 265 12.11 6.16 -17.43
N VAL A 266 12.04 4.83 -17.45
CA VAL A 266 12.98 3.97 -16.71
C VAL A 266 13.60 2.93 -17.62
N ASP A 267 14.90 2.66 -17.41
CA ASP A 267 15.64 1.57 -18.02
C ASP A 267 15.85 0.45 -17.03
N LYS A 268 15.90 -0.80 -17.51
CA LYS A 268 16.34 -1.91 -16.68
C LYS A 268 17.83 -1.75 -16.34
N ALA A 269 18.16 -1.74 -15.06
CA ALA A 269 19.50 -1.45 -14.57
C ALA A 269 20.58 -2.44 -15.00
N ASN A 270 20.18 -3.66 -15.43
CA ASN A 270 21.07 -4.76 -15.80
C ASN A 270 20.86 -5.25 -17.25
N ALA A 271 20.18 -4.51 -18.11
CA ALA A 271 20.12 -4.86 -19.52
C ALA A 271 21.50 -4.57 -20.13
N PRO A 272 22.21 -5.57 -20.71
CA PRO A 272 23.34 -5.26 -21.56
C PRO A 272 22.85 -4.37 -22.69
N GLN A 273 23.60 -3.30 -23.02
CA GLN A 273 23.32 -2.47 -24.16
C GLN A 273 23.27 -3.36 -25.41
N GLN A 274 22.07 -3.72 -25.86
CA GLN A 274 21.88 -4.32 -27.17
C GLN A 274 21.99 -3.20 -28.20
N THR A 275 23.14 -3.16 -28.89
CA THR A 275 23.26 -2.56 -30.21
C THR A 275 22.17 -3.16 -31.09
N SER A 276 21.35 -2.29 -31.66
CA SER A 276 20.29 -2.60 -32.59
C SER A 276 20.80 -3.47 -33.76
N SER A 277 20.27 -4.69 -33.86
CA SER A 277 20.22 -5.43 -35.13
C SER A 277 18.93 -6.23 -35.13
N GLN A 278 18.09 -5.91 -36.09
CA GLN A 278 16.83 -6.61 -36.39
C GLN A 278 17.12 -8.07 -36.76
N GLU A 279 16.34 -9.00 -36.18
CA GLU A 279 15.80 -10.14 -36.90
C GLU A 279 14.79 -10.88 -36.02
N ALA A 280 13.60 -11.13 -36.54
CA ALA A 280 12.55 -11.87 -35.93
C ALA A 280 12.78 -13.39 -36.13
N PRO A 281 12.43 -14.24 -35.17
CA PRO A 281 12.19 -15.64 -35.42
C PRO A 281 10.72 -16.04 -35.21
N LYS A 282 10.30 -16.95 -36.10
CA LYS A 282 9.05 -17.67 -36.21
C LYS A 282 8.74 -18.57 -34.99
N PRO A 283 7.46 -18.91 -34.78
CA PRO A 283 7.02 -19.71 -33.63
C PRO A 283 7.29 -21.20 -33.82
N SER A 284 7.69 -21.86 -32.71
CA SER A 284 7.80 -23.31 -32.61
C SER A 284 6.76 -23.86 -31.63
N LYS A 285 6.27 -25.05 -31.98
CA LYS A 285 5.14 -25.81 -31.48
C LYS A 285 5.23 -26.20 -30.00
N ALA A 286 4.03 -26.33 -29.43
CA ALA A 286 3.73 -26.90 -28.15
C ALA A 286 4.07 -28.43 -28.06
N GLU A 287 4.53 -28.83 -26.88
CA GLU A 287 4.44 -30.23 -26.39
C GLU A 287 3.84 -30.22 -24.99
N GLU A 288 2.79 -31.01 -24.84
CA GLU A 288 2.14 -31.32 -23.56
C GLU A 288 3.01 -32.27 -22.73
N PRO A 289 2.93 -32.22 -21.42
CA PRO A 289 3.26 -33.36 -20.58
C PRO A 289 2.04 -33.90 -19.82
N THR A 290 1.92 -35.17 -19.96
CA THR A 290 1.04 -36.17 -19.39
C THR A 290 0.96 -36.14 -17.86
N GLN A 291 -0.26 -36.36 -17.39
CA GLN A 291 -0.66 -36.61 -16.00
C GLN A 291 -0.02 -37.86 -15.41
N THR A 292 0.38 -37.76 -14.13
CA THR A 292 0.39 -38.96 -13.26
C THR A 292 -0.29 -38.57 -11.94
N ARG A 293 -1.41 -39.25 -11.72
CA ARG A 293 -2.27 -39.19 -10.53
C ARG A 293 -2.00 -40.47 -9.74
N GLN A 294 -1.67 -40.35 -8.45
CA GLN A 294 -2.04 -41.38 -7.44
C GLN A 294 -1.93 -40.85 -6.00
N GLU A 295 -3.06 -40.96 -5.33
CA GLU A 295 -3.32 -41.43 -3.97
C GLU A 295 -2.74 -40.74 -2.76
N ASN A 296 -3.62 -39.91 -2.11
CA ASN A 296 -3.67 -39.74 -0.65
C ASN A 296 -5.08 -39.26 -0.22
N THR A 297 -6.08 -40.13 -0.25
CA THR A 297 -7.51 -39.76 -0.10
C THR A 297 -8.15 -40.19 1.24
N LYS A 298 -7.41 -40.58 2.24
CA LYS A 298 -8.03 -40.98 3.53
C LYS A 298 -7.71 -40.12 4.76
N GLU A 299 -6.60 -39.41 4.79
CA GLU A 299 -6.28 -38.53 5.92
C GLU A 299 -6.87 -37.12 5.80
N GLU A 300 -7.12 -36.63 4.57
CA GLU A 300 -7.73 -35.31 4.34
C GLU A 300 -9.20 -35.24 4.79
N LYS A 301 -9.99 -36.29 4.62
CA LYS A 301 -11.41 -36.29 4.99
C LYS A 301 -11.68 -36.25 6.50
N ALA A 302 -10.79 -36.77 7.34
CA ALA A 302 -10.95 -36.72 8.79
C ALA A 302 -10.54 -35.35 9.38
N LYS A 303 -9.58 -34.65 8.77
CA LYS A 303 -9.21 -33.29 9.15
C LYS A 303 -10.26 -32.26 8.73
N ASP A 304 -10.91 -32.48 7.60
CA ASP A 304 -11.93 -31.57 7.07
C ASP A 304 -13.17 -31.50 7.98
N ASN A 305 -13.66 -32.66 8.44
CA ASN A 305 -14.83 -32.74 9.32
C ASN A 305 -14.61 -32.06 10.69
N SER A 306 -13.40 -32.13 11.27
CA SER A 306 -13.12 -31.51 12.56
C SER A 306 -12.97 -29.97 12.45
N THR A 307 -12.44 -29.50 11.33
CA THR A 307 -12.31 -28.07 11.01
C THR A 307 -13.68 -27.43 10.79
N GLU A 308 -14.52 -28.08 10.00
CA GLU A 308 -15.89 -27.63 9.73
C GLU A 308 -16.74 -27.60 11.00
N GLN A 309 -16.62 -28.61 11.87
CA GLN A 309 -17.32 -28.66 13.16
C GLN A 309 -16.89 -27.50 14.06
N MET A 310 -15.56 -27.19 14.13
CA MET A 310 -15.04 -26.07 14.93
C MET A 310 -15.52 -24.73 14.37
N LEU A 311 -15.56 -24.53 13.06
CA LEU A 311 -16.07 -23.31 12.44
C LEU A 311 -17.55 -23.10 12.73
N ASN A 312 -18.37 -24.15 12.69
CA ASN A 312 -19.79 -24.09 13.01
C ASN A 312 -20.03 -23.76 14.49
N GLU A 313 -19.22 -24.30 15.39
CA GLU A 313 -19.29 -23.98 16.83
C GLU A 313 -18.90 -22.50 17.08
N LEU A 314 -17.80 -22.02 16.50
CA LEU A 314 -17.39 -20.63 16.59
C LEU A 314 -18.45 -19.68 15.99
N ALA A 315 -19.09 -20.05 14.88
CA ALA A 315 -20.16 -19.25 14.29
C ALA A 315 -21.34 -19.06 15.26
N GLY A 316 -21.76 -20.12 15.95
CA GLY A 316 -22.82 -20.04 16.96
C GLY A 316 -22.44 -19.15 18.15
N ILE A 317 -21.20 -19.25 18.63
CA ILE A 317 -20.69 -18.42 19.72
C ILE A 317 -20.63 -16.95 19.29
N TYR A 318 -20.10 -16.66 18.11
CA TYR A 318 -20.02 -15.27 17.60
C TYR A 318 -21.40 -14.67 17.31
N ASP A 319 -22.38 -15.46 16.83
CA ASP A 319 -23.76 -14.99 16.69
C ASP A 319 -24.34 -14.54 18.03
N PHE A 320 -24.01 -15.25 19.12
CA PHE A 320 -24.44 -14.86 20.46
C PHE A 320 -23.71 -13.59 20.95
N LEU A 321 -22.38 -13.52 20.78
CA LEU A 321 -21.56 -12.37 21.20
C LEU A 321 -21.92 -11.09 20.44
N ALA A 322 -22.16 -11.16 19.14
CA ALA A 322 -22.54 -10.02 18.31
C ALA A 322 -23.98 -9.55 18.52
N ASN A 323 -24.83 -10.37 19.16
CA ASN A 323 -26.23 -10.03 19.39
C ASN A 323 -26.40 -9.06 20.58
N SER A 324 -26.59 -7.78 20.27
CA SER A 324 -26.74 -6.71 21.27
C SER A 324 -28.03 -6.81 22.12
N THR A 325 -28.95 -7.75 21.83
CA THR A 325 -30.10 -8.03 22.70
C THR A 325 -29.75 -8.93 23.86
N ASN A 326 -28.62 -9.65 23.79
CA ASN A 326 -28.10 -10.42 24.91
C ASN A 326 -27.50 -9.47 25.95
N SER A 327 -27.61 -9.81 27.24
CA SER A 327 -27.00 -8.99 28.29
C SER A 327 -25.48 -8.94 28.13
N GLU A 328 -24.90 -7.79 28.44
CA GLU A 328 -23.44 -7.59 28.32
C GLU A 328 -22.68 -8.54 29.22
N GLU A 329 -23.15 -8.77 30.44
CA GLU A 329 -22.58 -9.73 31.38
C GLU A 329 -22.48 -11.15 30.78
N LYS A 330 -23.57 -11.68 30.21
CA LYS A 330 -23.58 -13.00 29.56
C LYS A 330 -22.66 -13.06 28.33
N ARG A 331 -22.49 -11.96 27.61
CA ARG A 331 -21.57 -11.89 26.46
C ARG A 331 -20.12 -11.93 26.96
N ILE A 332 -19.79 -11.23 28.04
CA ILE A 332 -18.45 -11.24 28.64
C ILE A 332 -18.12 -12.63 29.21
N ASP A 333 -19.05 -13.27 29.91
CA ASP A 333 -18.85 -14.64 30.44
C ASP A 333 -18.57 -15.64 29.31
N LEU A 334 -19.32 -15.54 28.19
CA LEU A 334 -19.13 -16.42 27.04
C LEU A 334 -17.81 -16.11 26.29
N GLU A 335 -17.42 -14.85 26.22
CA GLU A 335 -16.11 -14.42 25.65
C GLU A 335 -14.96 -15.05 26.44
N GLN A 336 -14.98 -14.96 27.76
CA GLN A 336 -13.96 -15.56 28.62
C GLN A 336 -13.89 -17.09 28.46
N ALA A 337 -15.05 -17.75 28.38
CA ALA A 337 -15.12 -19.18 28.13
C ALA A 337 -14.54 -19.54 26.73
N LEU A 338 -14.85 -18.75 25.70
CA LEU A 338 -14.33 -18.90 24.34
C LEU A 338 -12.81 -18.75 24.33
N THR A 339 -12.29 -17.67 24.92
CA THR A 339 -10.85 -17.37 24.97
C THR A 339 -10.08 -18.45 25.73
N ASN A 340 -10.61 -18.94 26.85
CA ASN A 340 -10.01 -20.02 27.61
C ASN A 340 -9.98 -21.35 26.83
N SER A 341 -11.03 -21.65 26.08
CA SER A 341 -11.16 -22.91 25.34
C SER A 341 -10.29 -22.94 24.10
N TYR A 342 -10.30 -21.87 23.30
CA TYR A 342 -9.68 -21.83 21.98
C TYR A 342 -8.37 -21.03 21.92
N GLY A 343 -8.05 -20.18 22.89
CA GLY A 343 -6.83 -19.35 22.87
C GLY A 343 -5.52 -20.16 22.93
N LYS A 344 -5.59 -21.46 23.27
CA LYS A 344 -4.43 -22.37 23.13
C LYS A 344 -4.19 -22.80 21.69
N LEU A 345 -5.24 -22.82 20.87
CA LEU A 345 -5.23 -23.29 19.48
C LEU A 345 -5.14 -22.12 18.50
N ILE A 346 -5.81 -21.01 18.82
CA ILE A 346 -5.90 -19.82 17.97
C ILE A 346 -5.09 -18.70 18.62
N SER A 347 -4.17 -18.11 17.88
CA SER A 347 -3.34 -16.99 18.36
C SER A 347 -3.85 -15.63 17.94
N GLN A 348 -4.54 -15.57 16.82
CA GLN A 348 -5.00 -14.31 16.22
C GLN A 348 -6.25 -14.53 15.39
N VAL A 349 -7.02 -13.46 15.21
CA VAL A 349 -8.10 -13.36 14.24
C VAL A 349 -7.67 -12.45 13.09
N LYS A 350 -8.02 -12.83 11.88
CA LYS A 350 -7.82 -12.03 10.67
C LYS A 350 -9.18 -11.75 10.07
N VAL A 351 -9.59 -10.50 10.13
CA VAL A 351 -10.85 -10.05 9.52
C VAL A 351 -10.64 -9.91 8.02
N LEU A 352 -11.48 -10.56 7.24
CA LEU A 352 -11.43 -10.50 5.78
C LEU A 352 -12.43 -9.50 5.23
N SER A 353 -12.15 -9.01 4.03
CA SER A 353 -13.05 -8.19 3.23
C SER A 353 -14.38 -8.89 2.95
N GLN A 354 -15.40 -8.12 2.52
CA GLN A 354 -16.71 -8.70 2.17
C GLN A 354 -16.62 -9.75 1.07
N ASP A 355 -15.63 -9.60 0.17
CA ASP A 355 -15.36 -10.56 -0.91
C ASP A 355 -14.38 -11.66 -0.50
N ASN A 356 -13.91 -11.67 0.77
CA ASN A 356 -12.95 -12.61 1.34
C ASN A 356 -11.56 -12.58 0.68
N ASP A 357 -11.23 -11.54 -0.06
CA ASP A 357 -10.02 -11.51 -0.88
C ASP A 357 -8.78 -11.04 -0.10
N PHE A 358 -8.95 -10.31 1.00
CA PHE A 358 -7.81 -9.80 1.77
C PHE A 358 -8.16 -9.57 3.25
N VAL A 359 -7.11 -9.58 4.08
CA VAL A 359 -7.19 -9.31 5.51
C VAL A 359 -7.24 -7.81 5.73
N VAL A 360 -8.31 -7.31 6.30
CA VAL A 360 -8.51 -5.88 6.60
C VAL A 360 -8.11 -5.54 8.01
N ASP A 361 -8.22 -6.50 8.93
CA ASP A 361 -7.80 -6.34 10.30
C ASP A 361 -7.15 -7.60 10.86
N LYS A 362 -6.33 -7.44 11.91
CA LYS A 362 -5.61 -8.51 12.55
C LYS A 362 -5.41 -8.20 14.02
N GLU A 363 -6.12 -8.92 14.85
CA GLU A 363 -6.09 -8.78 16.31
C GLU A 363 -5.62 -10.08 16.99
N SER A 364 -5.23 -9.99 18.25
CA SER A 364 -5.11 -11.19 19.08
C SER A 364 -6.47 -11.86 19.21
N PHE A 365 -6.50 -13.17 19.43
CA PHE A 365 -7.77 -13.88 19.61
C PHE A 365 -8.58 -13.36 20.81
N GLU A 366 -7.89 -12.96 21.87
CA GLU A 366 -8.47 -12.37 23.07
C GLU A 366 -9.04 -10.97 22.81
N ASP A 367 -8.25 -10.06 22.20
CA ASP A 367 -8.70 -8.69 21.94
C ASP A 367 -9.90 -8.67 20.99
N PHE A 368 -9.89 -9.49 19.95
CA PHE A 368 -11.00 -9.62 19.01
C PHE A 368 -12.28 -10.06 19.73
N ASN A 369 -12.21 -11.12 20.55
CA ASN A 369 -13.36 -11.62 21.27
C ASN A 369 -13.92 -10.57 22.25
N GLY A 370 -13.05 -9.85 22.96
CA GLY A 370 -13.41 -8.73 23.83
C GLY A 370 -14.11 -7.60 23.07
N THR A 371 -13.60 -7.26 21.88
CA THR A 371 -14.21 -6.27 20.99
C THR A 371 -15.63 -6.69 20.58
N ILE A 372 -15.83 -7.95 20.18
CA ILE A 372 -17.17 -8.43 19.78
C ILE A 372 -18.12 -8.45 20.98
N ALA A 373 -17.67 -8.92 22.16
CA ALA A 373 -18.50 -9.00 23.35
C ALA A 373 -19.01 -7.64 23.85
N THR A 374 -18.25 -6.57 23.65
CA THR A 374 -18.59 -5.20 24.08
C THR A 374 -19.19 -4.34 22.98
N SER A 375 -19.02 -4.70 21.70
CA SER A 375 -19.49 -3.91 20.57
C SER A 375 -21.02 -3.85 20.49
N ARG A 376 -21.52 -2.65 20.18
CA ARG A 376 -22.92 -2.42 19.80
C ARG A 376 -23.10 -2.21 18.29
N ARG A 377 -22.02 -2.19 17.53
CA ARG A 377 -22.00 -1.92 16.10
C ARG A 377 -21.89 -3.18 15.25
N ILE A 378 -21.19 -4.19 15.72
CA ILE A 378 -21.06 -5.47 15.01
C ILE A 378 -22.39 -6.20 15.13
N ARG A 379 -22.93 -6.61 13.99
CA ARG A 379 -24.19 -7.35 13.89
C ARG A 379 -23.95 -8.85 13.82
N LYS A 380 -22.88 -9.26 13.15
CA LYS A 380 -22.57 -10.65 12.90
C LYS A 380 -21.07 -10.82 12.63
N VAL A 381 -20.53 -11.95 13.08
CA VAL A 381 -19.19 -12.42 12.73
C VAL A 381 -19.33 -13.79 12.08
N ILE A 382 -18.74 -13.97 10.91
CA ILE A 382 -18.79 -15.21 10.15
C ILE A 382 -17.39 -15.82 10.14
N PRO A 383 -17.13 -16.92 10.86
CA PRO A 383 -15.88 -17.67 10.72
C PRO A 383 -15.80 -18.31 9.33
N LEU A 384 -14.66 -18.14 8.65
CA LEU A 384 -14.47 -18.56 7.27
C LEU A 384 -13.45 -19.69 7.12
N GLY A 385 -12.52 -19.81 8.05
CA GLY A 385 -11.48 -20.83 7.99
C GLY A 385 -10.34 -20.58 8.93
N PHE A 386 -9.35 -21.48 8.88
CA PHE A 386 -8.12 -21.34 9.65
C PHE A 386 -6.91 -21.25 8.71
N GLY A 387 -5.91 -20.52 9.14
CA GLY A 387 -4.63 -20.43 8.47
C GLY A 387 -3.47 -20.40 9.44
N LYS A 388 -2.29 -20.07 8.95
CA LYS A 388 -1.09 -20.00 9.77
C LYS A 388 -1.14 -18.77 10.67
N GLY A 389 -1.09 -18.98 11.96
CA GLY A 389 -1.00 -17.94 13.00
C GLY A 389 0.43 -17.76 13.51
N ILE A 390 0.55 -17.26 14.75
CA ILE A 390 1.80 -16.96 15.42
C ILE A 390 2.17 -18.09 16.37
N ASN A 391 3.46 -18.34 16.57
CA ASN A 391 3.99 -19.31 17.56
C ASN A 391 3.44 -20.74 17.37
N GLY A 392 3.24 -21.17 16.13
CA GLY A 392 2.75 -22.51 15.81
C GLY A 392 1.25 -22.72 16.02
N LYS A 393 0.52 -21.70 16.46
CA LYS A 393 -0.94 -21.71 16.59
C LYS A 393 -1.62 -21.32 15.27
N ALA A 394 -2.93 -21.55 15.17
CA ALA A 394 -3.73 -21.14 14.03
C ALA A 394 -4.07 -19.64 14.05
N ALA A 395 -4.39 -19.08 12.90
CA ALA A 395 -5.14 -17.85 12.74
C ALA A 395 -6.56 -18.21 12.29
N LEU A 396 -7.57 -17.62 12.94
CA LEU A 396 -8.97 -17.70 12.51
C LEU A 396 -9.24 -16.58 11.51
N TYR A 397 -9.78 -16.91 10.36
CA TYR A 397 -10.27 -15.94 9.37
C TYR A 397 -11.77 -15.71 9.59
N VAL A 398 -12.18 -14.47 9.68
CA VAL A 398 -13.58 -14.07 9.90
C VAL A 398 -13.99 -12.95 8.97
N GLN A 399 -15.30 -12.81 8.78
CA GLN A 399 -15.92 -11.64 8.18
C GLN A 399 -16.85 -10.98 9.20
N GLU A 400 -16.79 -9.67 9.31
CA GLU A 400 -17.67 -8.87 10.19
C GLU A 400 -18.77 -8.19 9.38
N ILE A 401 -19.98 -8.19 9.91
CA ILE A 401 -21.12 -7.48 9.37
C ILE A 401 -21.58 -6.46 10.40
N TYR A 402 -21.59 -5.20 9.99
CA TYR A 402 -21.96 -4.08 10.84
C TYR A 402 -23.45 -3.74 10.74
N LYS A 403 -24.00 -3.11 11.75
CA LYS A 403 -25.31 -2.50 11.73
C LYS A 403 -25.25 -1.26 10.83
N LYS A 404 -26.21 -1.14 9.92
CA LYS A 404 -26.40 0.06 9.10
C LYS A 404 -26.92 1.22 9.93
#